data_d030b92233941f06061294b79979346f
#
_entry.id   d030b92233941f06061294b79979346f
#
_cell.length_a   1.000
_cell.length_b   1.000
_cell.length_c   1.000
_cell.angle_alpha   90.00
_cell.angle_beta   90.00
_cell.angle_gamma   90.00
#
_symmetry.space_group_name_H-M   'P 1'
#
loop_
_entity.id
_entity.type
_entity.pdbx_description
1 polymer ?
#
loop_
_entity_poly.entity_id
_entity_poly.type
_entity_poly.pdbx_seq_one_letter_code
_entity_poly.pdbx_strand_id
1 'polypeptide(L)'
;MAKIAIFGLAKSGTTGLWSSLIKSYPRRYLQFFEGQFLPSRYNKYLGWGNPVNNPKHLINKEIIGSGFDFSCLDNYDKVIWLVRDPRDRLVSYILYRHYDHLYDDENFVRQQLRLLEQKEQDPDSISLVELETRLALPSPTLDSAFFWSDHLKWDALDKTVKQGRAFLFKYEDYVDHNFDLLEDFLGVRIKSDTRVPKQFRRVIRSKAHGFWRHWFTERDMEHYRPLFQPFLKRYGYADDWLLGNPREVNPDHCSHYVRKIINERREAEDLTPVA
;
A
#
# COMPACT_ATOMS: atom_id res chain seq x y z
N MET A 1 17.38 10.28 19.29
CA MET A 1 16.07 10.93 19.31
C MET A 1 15.83 11.40 17.89
N ALA A 2 14.74 10.96 17.24
CA ALA A 2 14.61 11.17 15.79
C ALA A 2 13.16 11.42 15.37
N LYS A 3 13.00 12.20 14.31
CA LYS A 3 11.77 12.29 13.51
C LYS A 3 11.89 11.28 12.39
N ILE A 4 11.00 10.31 12.39
CA ILE A 4 11.03 9.18 11.46
C ILE A 4 9.82 9.25 10.57
N ALA A 5 10.01 9.09 9.26
CA ALA A 5 8.92 8.98 8.31
C ALA A 5 8.98 7.68 7.51
N ILE A 6 7.82 7.12 7.24
CA ILE A 6 7.62 6.01 6.33
C ILE A 6 6.86 6.54 5.13
N PHE A 7 7.48 6.53 3.97
CA PHE A 7 6.86 6.87 2.70
C PHE A 7 6.69 5.64 1.83
N GLY A 8 5.61 5.56 1.12
CA GLY A 8 5.36 4.47 0.17
C GLY A 8 4.12 4.72 -0.65
N LEU A 9 4.00 4.01 -1.75
CA LEU A 9 2.78 4.00 -2.55
C LEU A 9 1.64 3.33 -1.80
N ALA A 10 0.40 3.66 -2.14
CA ALA A 10 -0.75 2.93 -1.61
C ALA A 10 -0.58 1.42 -1.81
N LYS A 11 -0.92 0.63 -0.79
CA LYS A 11 -0.82 -0.83 -0.76
C LYS A 11 0.62 -1.40 -0.76
N SER A 12 1.63 -0.59 -0.44
CA SER A 12 3.00 -1.08 -0.22
C SER A 12 3.27 -1.61 1.20
N GLY A 13 2.26 -1.65 2.08
CA GLY A 13 2.43 -2.18 3.45
C GLY A 13 2.84 -1.13 4.49
N THR A 14 2.79 0.15 4.16
CA THR A 14 3.19 1.26 5.05
C THR A 14 2.49 1.23 6.42
N THR A 15 1.21 0.86 6.47
CA THR A 15 0.44 0.74 7.73
C THR A 15 0.98 -0.37 8.64
N GLY A 16 1.37 -1.51 8.06
CA GLY A 16 1.96 -2.62 8.82
C GLY A 16 3.29 -2.21 9.45
N LEU A 17 4.20 -1.67 8.65
CA LEU A 17 5.51 -1.21 9.13
C LEU A 17 5.36 -0.10 10.17
N TRP A 18 4.49 0.90 9.94
CA TRP A 18 4.18 1.94 10.91
C TRP A 18 3.72 1.35 12.25
N SER A 19 2.80 0.37 12.21
CA SER A 19 2.32 -0.30 13.42
C SER A 19 3.43 -1.03 14.18
N SER A 20 4.38 -1.65 13.49
CA SER A 20 5.53 -2.28 14.11
C SER A 20 6.49 -1.26 14.73
N LEU A 21 6.74 -0.15 14.04
CA LEU A 21 7.61 0.91 14.56
C LEU A 21 7.04 1.59 15.80
N ILE A 22 5.76 1.96 15.82
CA ILE A 22 5.16 2.61 17.00
C ILE A 22 5.19 1.72 18.25
N LYS A 23 5.20 0.39 18.08
CA LYS A 23 5.35 -0.56 19.19
C LYS A 23 6.81 -0.73 19.62
N SER A 24 7.76 -0.42 18.75
CA SER A 24 9.20 -0.59 18.97
C SER A 24 9.83 0.63 19.65
N TYR A 25 9.24 1.81 19.43
CA TYR A 25 9.72 3.04 20.03
C TYR A 25 9.03 3.37 21.38
N PRO A 26 9.70 4.13 22.25
CA PRO A 26 9.08 4.59 23.52
C PRO A 26 7.79 5.39 23.27
N ARG A 27 6.82 5.30 24.21
CA ARG A 27 5.52 5.99 24.13
C ARG A 27 5.60 7.51 23.99
N ARG A 28 6.74 8.13 24.26
CA ARG A 28 6.95 9.57 24.08
C ARG A 28 7.06 10.01 22.61
N TYR A 29 7.18 9.04 21.65
CA TYR A 29 7.13 9.35 20.23
C TYR A 29 5.69 9.65 19.82
N LEU A 30 5.47 10.83 19.23
CA LEU A 30 4.19 11.16 18.64
C LEU A 30 3.96 10.34 17.38
N GLN A 31 2.73 9.92 17.19
CA GLN A 31 2.33 9.01 16.10
C GLN A 31 1.43 9.77 15.15
N PHE A 32 1.83 9.85 13.89
CA PHE A 32 1.05 10.48 12.84
C PHE A 32 0.72 9.48 11.74
N PHE A 33 -0.45 9.64 11.16
CA PHE A 33 -0.98 8.75 10.14
C PHE A 33 -1.60 9.59 9.03
N GLU A 34 -1.01 9.57 7.84
CA GLU A 34 -1.44 10.23 6.60
C GLU A 34 -1.89 11.70 6.74
N GLY A 35 -1.17 12.60 6.14
CA GLY A 35 -1.55 14.00 6.02
C GLY A 35 -1.59 14.82 7.32
N GLN A 36 -1.27 14.23 8.46
CA GLN A 36 -1.34 14.91 9.77
C GLN A 36 -0.17 15.84 10.05
N PHE A 37 0.88 15.77 9.27
CA PHE A 37 2.12 16.51 9.50
C PHE A 37 2.49 17.51 8.38
N LEU A 38 1.58 17.81 7.46
CA LEU A 38 1.82 18.86 6.47
C LEU A 38 1.68 20.24 7.15
N PRO A 39 2.76 21.06 7.13
CA PRO A 39 2.68 22.40 7.73
C PRO A 39 1.59 23.22 7.02
N SER A 40 0.68 23.78 7.79
CA SER A 40 -0.26 24.83 7.47
C SER A 40 -1.51 24.58 6.60
N ARG A 41 -1.58 23.59 5.73
CA ARG A 41 -2.77 23.40 4.86
C ARG A 41 -3.78 22.36 5.33
N TYR A 42 -3.38 21.40 6.16
CA TYR A 42 -4.24 20.27 6.59
C TYR A 42 -4.64 20.25 8.06
N ASN A 43 -4.18 21.18 8.88
CA ASN A 43 -4.60 21.31 10.29
C ASN A 43 -6.10 21.61 10.51
N LYS A 44 -6.87 21.78 9.42
CA LYS A 44 -8.30 22.11 9.48
C LYS A 44 -9.23 20.91 9.72
N TYR A 45 -8.73 19.69 9.51
CA TYR A 45 -9.57 18.47 9.55
C TYR A 45 -9.38 17.58 10.77
N LEU A 46 -8.39 17.85 11.60
CA LEU A 46 -8.13 17.05 12.79
C LEU A 46 -8.49 17.89 14.02
N GLY A 47 -9.69 17.71 14.54
CA GLY A 47 -10.20 18.31 15.77
C GLY A 47 -9.39 18.01 17.06
N TRP A 48 -8.08 17.87 16.95
CA TRP A 48 -7.14 17.72 18.07
C TRP A 48 -6.36 19.01 18.21
N GLY A 49 -6.62 19.66 19.33
CA GLY A 49 -6.13 20.98 19.64
C GLY A 49 -4.62 21.16 19.53
N ASN A 50 -4.24 22.37 19.19
CA ASN A 50 -2.93 22.99 19.10
C ASN A 50 -1.90 22.30 18.19
N PRO A 51 -1.35 23.03 17.20
CA PRO A 51 -0.21 22.55 16.44
C PRO A 51 0.92 22.27 17.42
N VAL A 52 1.32 21.00 17.51
CA VAL A 52 2.53 20.65 18.25
C VAL A 52 3.68 21.27 17.48
N ASN A 53 4.14 22.41 17.94
CA ASN A 53 5.27 23.12 17.36
C ASN A 53 6.49 22.20 17.35
N ASN A 54 6.80 21.64 16.17
CA ASN A 54 8.02 20.93 15.87
C ASN A 54 8.41 19.83 16.91
N PRO A 55 7.70 18.70 16.95
CA PRO A 55 7.98 17.66 17.92
C PRO A 55 9.39 17.11 17.73
N LYS A 56 10.11 16.89 18.83
CA LYS A 56 11.48 16.33 18.82
C LYS A 56 11.50 14.84 18.49
N HIS A 57 10.36 14.15 18.65
CA HIS A 57 10.23 12.70 18.47
C HIS A 57 8.91 12.37 17.83
N LEU A 58 8.94 11.82 16.63
CA LEU A 58 7.74 11.39 15.95
C LEU A 58 8.00 10.20 15.04
N ILE A 59 6.93 9.44 14.77
CA ILE A 59 6.86 8.44 13.72
C ILE A 59 5.66 8.79 12.86
N ASN A 60 5.91 9.14 11.62
CA ASN A 60 4.90 9.48 10.63
C ASN A 60 4.82 8.43 9.53
N LYS A 61 3.64 8.26 8.96
CA LYS A 61 3.41 7.43 7.79
C LYS A 61 2.64 8.24 6.75
N GLU A 62 3.15 8.28 5.53
CA GLU A 62 2.54 8.98 4.40
C GLU A 62 2.40 8.08 3.17
N ILE A 63 1.32 8.30 2.44
CA ILE A 63 1.12 7.71 1.11
C ILE A 63 1.58 8.73 0.07
N ILE A 64 2.49 8.31 -0.79
CA ILE A 64 2.91 9.11 -1.93
C ILE A 64 1.82 9.04 -3.01
N GLY A 65 1.27 10.19 -3.32
CA GLY A 65 0.27 10.40 -4.37
C GLY A 65 0.71 11.47 -5.37
N SER A 66 -0.15 11.84 -6.32
CA SER A 66 0.15 12.80 -7.40
C SER A 66 0.59 14.18 -6.94
N GLY A 67 0.03 14.66 -5.85
CA GLY A 67 0.37 15.96 -5.26
C GLY A 67 1.40 15.91 -4.15
N PHE A 68 2.15 14.80 -3.99
CA PHE A 68 3.10 14.67 -2.90
C PHE A 68 4.26 15.66 -3.05
N ASP A 69 4.50 16.46 -2.02
CA ASP A 69 5.60 17.42 -1.95
C ASP A 69 6.82 16.79 -1.26
N PHE A 70 7.83 16.46 -2.06
CA PHE A 70 9.07 15.86 -1.57
C PHE A 70 9.94 16.80 -0.73
N SER A 71 9.65 18.10 -0.70
CA SER A 71 10.37 19.04 0.18
C SER A 71 10.16 18.70 1.66
N CYS A 72 9.07 18.00 1.99
CA CYS A 72 8.80 17.54 3.35
C CYS A 72 9.85 16.55 3.89
N LEU A 73 10.64 15.89 3.02
CA LEU A 73 11.71 14.96 3.44
C LEU A 73 12.74 15.63 4.36
N ASP A 74 12.96 16.94 4.19
CA ASP A 74 13.90 17.69 5.02
C ASP A 74 13.45 17.87 6.47
N ASN A 75 12.17 17.62 6.76
CA ASN A 75 11.63 17.68 8.12
C ASN A 75 11.92 16.43 8.97
N TYR A 76 12.51 15.39 8.38
CA TYR A 76 12.75 14.11 9.04
C TYR A 76 14.24 13.80 9.14
N ASP A 77 14.64 13.24 10.29
CA ASP A 77 16.02 12.79 10.52
C ASP A 77 16.29 11.45 9.83
N LYS A 78 15.26 10.59 9.76
CA LYS A 78 15.31 9.27 9.12
C LYS A 78 14.06 9.04 8.28
N VAL A 79 14.27 8.67 7.05
CA VAL A 79 13.21 8.36 6.08
C VAL A 79 13.29 6.89 5.69
N ILE A 80 12.17 6.18 5.75
CA ILE A 80 12.03 4.84 5.20
C ILE A 80 11.23 4.94 3.92
N TRP A 81 11.83 4.58 2.80
CA TRP A 81 11.17 4.42 1.52
C TRP A 81 10.73 2.96 1.37
N LEU A 82 9.44 2.68 1.60
CA LEU A 82 8.88 1.34 1.52
C LEU A 82 8.39 1.06 0.10
N VAL A 83 9.03 0.11 -0.55
CA VAL A 83 8.65 -0.39 -1.87
C VAL A 83 8.03 -1.78 -1.76
N ARG A 84 7.27 -2.17 -2.77
CA ARG A 84 6.68 -3.50 -2.90
C ARG A 84 6.70 -3.91 -4.36
N ASP A 85 6.81 -5.21 -4.63
CA ASP A 85 6.64 -5.75 -5.98
C ASP A 85 5.36 -5.16 -6.61
N PRO A 86 5.48 -4.43 -7.74
CA PRO A 86 4.36 -3.75 -8.36
C PRO A 86 3.24 -4.71 -8.78
N ARG A 87 3.55 -5.96 -9.07
CA ARG A 87 2.60 -6.99 -9.45
C ARG A 87 1.69 -7.37 -8.27
N ASP A 88 2.27 -7.64 -7.10
CA ASP A 88 1.51 -7.91 -5.87
C ASP A 88 0.76 -6.67 -5.36
N ARG A 89 1.37 -5.50 -5.55
CA ARG A 89 0.75 -4.23 -5.17
C ARG A 89 -0.50 -3.96 -6.01
N LEU A 90 -0.45 -4.23 -7.33
CA LEU A 90 -1.58 -4.08 -8.25
C LEU A 90 -2.78 -4.91 -7.79
N VAL A 91 -2.60 -6.21 -7.54
CA VAL A 91 -3.67 -7.08 -7.03
C VAL A 91 -4.28 -6.49 -5.75
N SER A 92 -3.43 -6.09 -4.80
CA SER A 92 -3.89 -5.52 -3.54
C SER A 92 -4.61 -4.18 -3.72
N TYR A 93 -4.22 -3.40 -4.72
CA TYR A 93 -4.81 -2.11 -5.03
C TYR A 93 -6.18 -2.26 -5.67
N ILE A 94 -6.33 -3.07 -6.72
CA ILE A 94 -7.59 -3.34 -7.40
C ILE A 94 -8.65 -3.81 -6.38
N LEU A 95 -8.31 -4.78 -5.54
CA LEU A 95 -9.26 -5.31 -4.56
C LEU A 95 -9.66 -4.27 -3.49
N TYR A 96 -8.73 -3.42 -3.06
CA TYR A 96 -9.04 -2.40 -2.05
C TYR A 96 -9.89 -1.25 -2.59
N ARG A 97 -9.86 -0.99 -3.91
CA ARG A 97 -10.66 0.08 -4.54
C ARG A 97 -12.15 -0.08 -4.32
N HIS A 98 -12.64 -1.28 -4.14
CA HIS A 98 -14.04 -1.54 -3.82
C HIS A 98 -14.48 -0.87 -2.50
N TYR A 99 -13.56 -0.69 -1.55
CA TYR A 99 -13.85 0.01 -0.30
C TYR A 99 -14.05 1.52 -0.50
N ASP A 100 -13.29 2.11 -1.43
CA ASP A 100 -13.24 3.57 -1.56
C ASP A 100 -14.35 4.14 -2.45
N HIS A 101 -14.86 3.38 -3.44
CA HIS A 101 -15.59 3.99 -4.52
C HIS A 101 -16.91 3.33 -4.93
N LEU A 102 -17.24 2.14 -4.54
CA LEU A 102 -18.32 1.40 -5.17
C LEU A 102 -19.21 0.66 -4.18
N TYR A 103 -19.11 1.01 -2.93
CA TYR A 103 -19.78 0.32 -1.83
C TYR A 103 -21.27 0.62 -1.74
N ASP A 104 -21.74 1.72 -2.31
CA ASP A 104 -23.11 2.23 -2.20
C ASP A 104 -24.08 1.62 -3.23
N ASP A 105 -23.62 1.27 -4.43
CA ASP A 105 -24.42 0.55 -5.44
C ASP A 105 -24.37 -0.97 -5.20
N GLU A 106 -25.41 -1.50 -4.57
CA GLU A 106 -25.51 -2.93 -4.26
C GLU A 106 -25.47 -3.82 -5.52
N ASN A 107 -26.12 -3.42 -6.61
CA ASN A 107 -26.14 -4.23 -7.83
C ASN A 107 -24.74 -4.29 -8.46
N PHE A 108 -24.04 -3.17 -8.46
CA PHE A 108 -22.66 -3.13 -8.94
C PHE A 108 -21.76 -3.98 -8.06
N VAL A 109 -21.85 -3.86 -6.74
CA VAL A 109 -21.08 -4.69 -5.79
C VAL A 109 -21.30 -6.18 -6.05
N ARG A 110 -22.55 -6.61 -6.20
CA ARG A 110 -22.86 -8.02 -6.51
C ARG A 110 -22.26 -8.47 -7.84
N GLN A 111 -22.26 -7.63 -8.86
CA GLN A 111 -21.60 -7.95 -10.14
C GLN A 111 -20.08 -8.11 -9.95
N GLN A 112 -19.44 -7.20 -9.22
CA GLN A 112 -18.00 -7.30 -8.95
C GLN A 112 -17.64 -8.56 -8.15
N LEU A 113 -18.41 -8.89 -7.12
CA LEU A 113 -18.20 -10.12 -6.37
C LEU A 113 -18.29 -11.37 -7.25
N ARG A 114 -19.29 -11.45 -8.16
CA ARG A 114 -19.37 -12.57 -9.13
C ARG A 114 -18.16 -12.68 -10.03
N LEU A 115 -17.59 -11.56 -10.49
CA LEU A 115 -16.37 -11.58 -11.30
C LEU A 115 -15.17 -12.09 -10.51
N LEU A 116 -15.07 -11.73 -9.23
CA LEU A 116 -14.03 -12.24 -8.35
C LEU A 116 -14.20 -13.73 -8.06
N GLU A 117 -15.43 -14.17 -7.80
CA GLU A 117 -15.78 -15.60 -7.62
C GLU A 117 -15.50 -16.42 -8.89
N GLN A 118 -15.75 -15.84 -10.08
CA GLN A 118 -15.37 -16.46 -11.34
C GLN A 118 -13.86 -16.63 -11.46
N LYS A 119 -13.08 -15.59 -11.10
CA LYS A 119 -11.62 -15.66 -11.09
C LYS A 119 -11.06 -16.66 -10.07
N GLU A 120 -11.74 -16.89 -8.97
CA GLU A 120 -11.40 -17.92 -7.98
C GLU A 120 -11.56 -19.33 -8.56
N GLN A 121 -12.63 -19.54 -9.32
CA GLN A 121 -12.93 -20.82 -9.96
C GLN A 121 -11.97 -21.12 -11.13
N ASP A 122 -11.68 -20.09 -11.91
CA ASP A 122 -10.76 -20.15 -13.05
C ASP A 122 -9.91 -18.86 -13.12
N PRO A 123 -8.65 -18.88 -12.66
CA PRO A 123 -7.76 -17.73 -12.68
C PRO A 123 -7.48 -17.16 -14.07
N ASP A 124 -7.76 -17.88 -15.14
CA ASP A 124 -7.59 -17.39 -16.53
C ASP A 124 -8.84 -16.72 -17.11
N SER A 125 -9.99 -16.96 -16.51
CA SER A 125 -11.27 -16.48 -17.02
C SER A 125 -11.39 -14.96 -17.10
N ILE A 126 -10.72 -14.22 -16.23
CA ILE A 126 -10.76 -12.75 -16.17
C ILE A 126 -9.36 -12.21 -15.91
N SER A 127 -8.89 -11.28 -16.74
CA SER A 127 -7.63 -10.58 -16.53
C SER A 127 -7.76 -9.44 -15.49
N LEU A 128 -6.66 -9.03 -14.87
CA LEU A 128 -6.61 -7.85 -14.00
C LEU A 128 -6.90 -6.57 -14.79
N VAL A 129 -6.47 -6.51 -16.06
CA VAL A 129 -6.80 -5.42 -17.00
C VAL A 129 -8.31 -5.30 -17.15
N GLU A 130 -9.02 -6.41 -17.26
CA GLU A 130 -10.47 -6.42 -17.37
C GLU A 130 -11.14 -6.01 -16.05
N LEU A 131 -10.70 -6.55 -14.92
CA LEU A 131 -11.19 -6.15 -13.59
C LEU A 131 -11.00 -4.65 -13.37
N GLU A 132 -9.84 -4.11 -13.72
CA GLU A 132 -9.56 -2.69 -13.60
C GLU A 132 -10.50 -1.84 -14.47
N THR A 133 -10.71 -2.24 -15.72
CA THR A 133 -11.61 -1.57 -16.65
C THR A 133 -13.05 -1.58 -16.15
N ARG A 134 -13.51 -2.69 -15.61
CA ARG A 134 -14.87 -2.86 -15.09
C ARG A 134 -15.12 -2.11 -13.77
N LEU A 135 -14.09 -1.81 -13.01
CA LEU A 135 -14.19 -0.94 -11.86
C LEU A 135 -14.53 0.51 -12.23
N ALA A 136 -14.55 0.83 -13.54
CA ALA A 136 -15.03 2.07 -14.17
C ALA A 136 -14.79 3.33 -13.33
N LEU A 137 -13.65 3.42 -12.71
CA LEU A 137 -13.36 4.54 -11.85
C LEU A 137 -13.08 5.76 -12.73
N PRO A 138 -13.62 6.94 -12.38
CA PRO A 138 -13.45 8.16 -13.17
C PRO A 138 -12.00 8.67 -13.22
N SER A 139 -11.11 8.01 -12.56
CA SER A 139 -9.68 8.17 -12.69
C SER A 139 -9.15 6.91 -13.37
N PRO A 140 -8.36 7.03 -14.41
CA PRO A 140 -7.53 5.93 -14.86
C PRO A 140 -6.73 5.50 -13.64
N THR A 141 -7.15 4.45 -13.15
CA THR A 141 -6.92 4.06 -11.83
C THR A 141 -5.60 3.65 -11.48
N LEU A 142 -5.06 3.28 -12.36
CA LEU A 142 -3.72 3.41 -12.56
C LEU A 142 -3.66 4.54 -13.57
N ASP A 143 -3.57 5.65 -13.06
CA ASP A 143 -2.56 6.51 -13.60
C ASP A 143 -1.28 5.66 -13.54
N SER A 144 -1.31 4.60 -14.32
CA SER A 144 -0.17 3.71 -14.51
C SER A 144 1.00 4.57 -14.98
N ALA A 145 0.73 5.60 -15.78
CA ALA A 145 1.63 6.67 -16.07
C ALA A 145 2.08 7.40 -14.80
N PHE A 146 1.17 7.72 -13.88
CA PHE A 146 1.52 8.42 -12.66
C PHE A 146 2.40 7.59 -11.73
N PHE A 147 2.08 6.32 -11.52
CA PHE A 147 2.86 5.45 -10.65
C PHE A 147 4.19 5.00 -11.25
N TRP A 148 4.35 5.03 -12.58
CA TRP A 148 5.46 4.38 -13.23
C TRP A 148 6.31 5.33 -14.10
N SER A 149 5.74 6.43 -14.60
CA SER A 149 6.43 7.36 -15.50
C SER A 149 7.02 8.59 -14.83
N ASP A 150 6.61 8.92 -13.61
CA ASP A 150 7.13 10.10 -12.91
C ASP A 150 8.50 9.81 -12.26
N HIS A 151 9.47 9.50 -13.11
CA HIS A 151 10.84 9.23 -12.68
C HIS A 151 11.46 10.37 -11.85
N LEU A 152 11.03 11.61 -12.05
CA LEU A 152 11.56 12.78 -11.33
C LEU A 152 11.25 12.72 -9.84
N LYS A 153 10.09 12.19 -9.46
CA LYS A 153 9.71 12.04 -8.04
C LYS A 153 10.50 10.93 -7.35
N TRP A 154 10.75 9.84 -8.07
CA TRP A 154 11.60 8.77 -7.56
C TRP A 154 13.04 9.22 -7.37
N ASP A 155 13.53 10.12 -8.22
CA ASP A 155 14.90 10.64 -8.14
C ASP A 155 15.14 11.44 -6.85
N ALA A 156 14.13 12.14 -6.33
CA ALA A 156 14.22 12.82 -5.04
C ALA A 156 14.45 11.84 -3.87
N LEU A 157 13.72 10.72 -3.87
CA LEU A 157 13.90 9.68 -2.87
C LEU A 157 15.25 8.97 -3.02
N ASP A 158 15.64 8.61 -4.25
CA ASP A 158 16.94 7.98 -4.49
C ASP A 158 18.11 8.88 -4.10
N LYS A 159 17.99 10.18 -4.34
CA LYS A 159 18.98 11.16 -3.86
C LYS A 159 19.07 11.13 -2.34
N THR A 160 17.94 11.09 -1.65
CA THR A 160 17.89 11.03 -0.19
C THR A 160 18.46 9.72 0.35
N VAL A 161 18.25 8.59 -0.34
CA VAL A 161 18.89 7.31 -0.05
C VAL A 161 20.40 7.39 -0.21
N LYS A 162 20.89 7.94 -1.33
CA LYS A 162 22.33 8.13 -1.59
C LYS A 162 23.01 9.04 -0.57
N GLN A 163 22.27 9.96 0.03
CA GLN A 163 22.75 10.82 1.12
C GLN A 163 22.77 10.14 2.49
N GLY A 164 22.36 8.88 2.60
CA GLY A 164 22.27 8.14 3.88
C GLY A 164 21.14 8.61 4.80
N ARG A 165 20.23 9.49 4.32
CA ARG A 165 19.09 10.01 5.09
C ARG A 165 17.83 9.16 4.93
N ALA A 166 17.74 8.40 3.85
CA ALA A 166 16.64 7.47 3.62
C ALA A 166 17.18 6.04 3.48
N PHE A 167 16.38 5.09 3.94
CA PHE A 167 16.60 3.67 3.80
C PHE A 167 15.53 3.07 2.88
N LEU A 168 15.97 2.41 1.82
CA LEU A 168 15.08 1.65 0.95
C LEU A 168 14.76 0.31 1.62
N PHE A 169 13.49 0.07 1.91
CA PHE A 169 13.03 -1.16 2.53
C PHE A 169 11.98 -1.84 1.66
N LYS A 170 12.08 -3.15 1.49
CA LYS A 170 11.11 -3.93 0.72
C LYS A 170 10.00 -4.46 1.63
N TYR A 171 8.76 -4.46 1.12
CA TYR A 171 7.63 -5.07 1.81
C TYR A 171 7.85 -6.58 2.03
N GLU A 172 8.51 -7.22 1.10
CA GLU A 172 8.87 -8.64 1.16
C GLU A 172 9.76 -8.90 2.37
N ASP A 173 10.78 -8.08 2.60
CA ASP A 173 11.64 -8.16 3.79
C ASP A 173 10.85 -7.91 5.09
N TYR A 174 9.84 -7.01 5.04
CA TYR A 174 8.94 -6.81 6.18
C TYR A 174 8.13 -8.07 6.51
N VAL A 175 7.61 -8.75 5.49
CA VAL A 175 6.82 -9.98 5.66
C VAL A 175 7.68 -11.14 6.14
N ASP A 176 8.89 -11.25 5.60
CA ASP A 176 9.85 -12.32 5.93
C ASP A 176 10.63 -12.04 7.22
N HIS A 177 10.33 -10.93 7.90
CA HIS A 177 11.00 -10.50 9.13
C HIS A 177 12.50 -10.22 8.98
N ASN A 178 12.95 -9.84 7.80
CA ASN A 178 14.35 -9.47 7.51
C ASN A 178 14.59 -8.00 7.90
N PHE A 179 14.72 -7.73 9.21
CA PHE A 179 14.81 -6.36 9.73
C PHE A 179 16.23 -5.88 9.99
N ASP A 180 17.25 -6.71 9.97
CA ASP A 180 18.60 -6.40 10.47
C ASP A 180 19.12 -5.05 9.94
N LEU A 181 19.14 -4.85 8.63
CA LEU A 181 19.61 -3.60 8.02
C LEU A 181 18.74 -2.38 8.36
N LEU A 182 17.43 -2.57 8.50
CA LEU A 182 16.52 -1.50 8.91
C LEU A 182 16.70 -1.17 10.39
N GLU A 183 16.93 -2.15 11.23
CA GLU A 183 17.25 -1.99 12.66
C GLU A 183 18.55 -1.23 12.87
N ASP A 184 19.59 -1.57 12.11
CA ASP A 184 20.87 -0.85 12.11
C ASP A 184 20.68 0.61 11.68
N PHE A 185 19.95 0.84 10.60
CA PHE A 185 19.62 2.20 10.16
C PHE A 185 18.86 2.98 11.21
N LEU A 186 17.87 2.37 11.86
CA LEU A 186 17.01 3.04 12.84
C LEU A 186 17.68 3.14 14.24
N GLY A 187 18.59 2.24 14.55
CA GLY A 187 19.20 2.11 15.87
C GLY A 187 18.23 1.57 16.93
N VAL A 188 17.27 0.74 16.51
CA VAL A 188 16.27 0.13 17.40
C VAL A 188 15.84 -1.24 16.87
N ARG A 189 15.62 -2.19 17.78
CA ARG A 189 15.04 -3.50 17.44
C ARG A 189 13.56 -3.38 17.12
N ILE A 190 13.15 -3.94 15.98
CA ILE A 190 11.77 -3.90 15.51
C ILE A 190 11.00 -5.08 16.11
N LYS A 191 9.89 -4.78 16.76
CA LYS A 191 9.00 -5.83 17.25
C LYS A 191 8.30 -6.52 16.11
N SER A 192 8.44 -7.81 16.01
CA SER A 192 7.83 -8.66 14.98
C SER A 192 6.29 -8.76 15.08
N ASP A 193 5.67 -8.03 16.01
CA ASP A 193 4.22 -7.97 16.14
C ASP A 193 3.59 -7.19 14.97
N THR A 194 3.18 -7.92 13.95
CA THR A 194 2.53 -7.39 12.73
C THR A 194 1.03 -7.10 12.90
N ARG A 195 0.50 -7.16 14.14
CA ARG A 195 -0.91 -6.79 14.40
C ARG A 195 -1.06 -5.29 14.27
N VAL A 196 -1.99 -4.85 13.43
CA VAL A 196 -2.37 -3.44 13.31
C VAL A 196 -3.55 -3.11 14.22
N PRO A 197 -3.72 -1.84 14.64
CA PRO A 197 -4.91 -1.39 15.35
C PRO A 197 -6.20 -1.77 14.62
N LYS A 198 -7.29 -1.99 15.38
CA LYS A 198 -8.57 -2.50 14.84
C LYS A 198 -9.07 -1.69 13.64
N GLN A 199 -9.02 -0.36 13.73
CA GLN A 199 -9.47 0.56 12.69
C GLN A 199 -8.69 0.45 11.36
N PHE A 200 -7.51 -0.18 11.36
CA PHE A 200 -6.69 -0.37 10.15
C PHE A 200 -6.65 -1.81 9.64
N ARG A 201 -7.38 -2.75 10.27
CA ARG A 201 -7.34 -4.17 9.88
C ARG A 201 -7.82 -4.40 8.46
N ARG A 202 -8.75 -3.59 7.98
CA ARG A 202 -9.27 -3.68 6.60
C ARG A 202 -8.22 -3.49 5.52
N VAL A 203 -7.13 -2.74 5.79
CA VAL A 203 -6.08 -2.53 4.79
C VAL A 203 -5.19 -3.77 4.58
N ILE A 204 -5.28 -4.76 5.48
CA ILE A 204 -4.50 -5.99 5.39
C ILE A 204 -5.33 -7.06 4.70
N ARG A 205 -4.93 -7.42 3.48
CA ARG A 205 -5.52 -8.53 2.72
C ARG A 205 -4.84 -9.85 3.06
N SER A 206 -3.52 -9.86 2.95
CA SER A 206 -2.66 -11.02 3.24
C SER A 206 -1.39 -10.52 3.92
N LYS A 207 -0.68 -11.41 4.60
CA LYS A 207 0.65 -11.13 5.17
C LYS A 207 1.70 -11.94 4.42
N ALA A 208 1.65 -11.87 3.09
CA ALA A 208 2.54 -12.62 2.24
C ALA A 208 2.75 -11.87 0.92
N HIS A 209 3.65 -12.36 0.08
CA HIS A 209 4.02 -11.82 -1.22
C HIS A 209 4.14 -12.93 -2.28
N GLY A 210 4.33 -12.55 -3.54
CA GLY A 210 4.44 -13.48 -4.65
C GLY A 210 3.11 -14.01 -5.20
N PHE A 211 1.97 -13.58 -4.64
CA PHE A 211 0.65 -14.04 -5.05
C PHE A 211 0.25 -13.62 -6.47
N TRP A 212 0.87 -12.58 -7.01
CA TRP A 212 0.58 -12.12 -8.36
C TRP A 212 0.68 -13.27 -9.38
N ARG A 213 1.52 -14.27 -9.15
CA ARG A 213 1.69 -15.46 -10.02
C ARG A 213 0.42 -16.29 -10.16
N HIS A 214 -0.48 -16.22 -9.21
CA HIS A 214 -1.77 -16.89 -9.24
C HIS A 214 -2.88 -16.02 -9.85
N TRP A 215 -2.64 -14.70 -9.94
CA TRP A 215 -3.65 -13.74 -10.38
C TRP A 215 -3.50 -13.29 -11.82
N PHE A 216 -2.26 -13.13 -12.28
CA PHE A 216 -1.97 -12.64 -13.61
C PHE A 216 -2.35 -13.68 -14.67
N THR A 217 -2.87 -13.19 -15.80
CA THR A 217 -3.04 -13.93 -17.04
C THR A 217 -1.92 -13.54 -18.01
N GLU A 218 -1.79 -14.24 -19.13
CA GLU A 218 -0.86 -13.84 -20.19
C GLU A 218 -1.17 -12.42 -20.69
N ARG A 219 -2.45 -12.07 -20.83
CA ARG A 219 -2.89 -10.72 -21.19
C ARG A 219 -2.42 -9.67 -20.20
N ASP A 220 -2.45 -9.98 -18.91
CA ASP A 220 -1.95 -9.08 -17.87
C ASP A 220 -0.44 -8.91 -17.99
N MET A 221 0.29 -9.97 -18.26
CA MET A 221 1.74 -9.90 -18.46
C MET A 221 2.11 -9.03 -19.66
N GLU A 222 1.43 -9.21 -20.79
CA GLU A 222 1.64 -8.37 -21.98
C GLU A 222 1.39 -6.90 -21.69
N HIS A 223 0.32 -6.58 -20.94
CA HIS A 223 -0.05 -5.22 -20.62
C HIS A 223 0.86 -4.58 -19.57
N TYR A 224 1.11 -5.27 -18.44
CA TYR A 224 1.79 -4.66 -17.30
C TYR A 224 3.31 -4.79 -17.31
N ARG A 225 3.87 -5.76 -18.04
CA ARG A 225 5.32 -5.96 -18.10
C ARG A 225 6.07 -4.70 -18.53
N PRO A 226 5.73 -4.04 -19.66
CA PRO A 226 6.44 -2.82 -20.06
C PRO A 226 6.29 -1.68 -19.05
N LEU A 227 5.17 -1.62 -18.33
CA LEU A 227 4.91 -0.59 -17.34
C LEU A 227 5.71 -0.83 -16.04
N PHE A 228 5.84 -2.08 -15.61
CA PHE A 228 6.46 -2.44 -14.33
C PHE A 228 7.97 -2.66 -14.42
N GLN A 229 8.48 -3.02 -15.58
CA GLN A 229 9.88 -3.36 -15.77
C GLN A 229 10.86 -2.27 -15.30
N PRO A 230 10.63 -0.96 -15.56
CA PRO A 230 11.51 0.09 -15.04
C PRO A 230 11.59 0.10 -13.52
N PHE A 231 10.46 -0.11 -12.83
CA PHE A 231 10.40 -0.18 -11.37
C PHE A 231 11.07 -1.44 -10.83
N LEU A 232 10.79 -2.61 -11.42
CA LEU A 232 11.42 -3.87 -11.04
C LEU A 232 12.94 -3.76 -11.11
N LYS A 233 13.46 -3.24 -12.23
CA LYS A 233 14.89 -3.02 -12.43
C LYS A 233 15.47 -2.02 -11.41
N ARG A 234 14.77 -0.90 -11.18
CA ARG A 234 15.24 0.16 -10.30
C ARG A 234 15.43 -0.31 -8.86
N TYR A 235 14.49 -1.10 -8.35
CA TYR A 235 14.47 -1.56 -6.96
C TYR A 235 14.94 -3.00 -6.77
N GLY A 236 15.56 -3.58 -7.80
CA GLY A 236 16.18 -4.91 -7.71
C GLY A 236 15.18 -6.04 -7.45
N TYR A 237 14.00 -5.95 -8.07
CA TYR A 237 13.07 -7.06 -8.15
C TYR A 237 13.39 -7.96 -9.35
N ALA A 238 13.13 -9.26 -9.21
CA ALA A 238 13.32 -10.18 -10.32
C ALA A 238 12.39 -9.85 -11.50
N ASP A 239 12.94 -9.71 -12.69
CA ASP A 239 12.20 -9.58 -13.96
C ASP A 239 11.77 -10.96 -14.48
N ASP A 240 11.20 -11.72 -13.57
CA ASP A 240 10.67 -13.05 -13.81
C ASP A 240 9.14 -12.94 -13.87
N TRP A 241 8.56 -13.42 -14.95
CA TRP A 241 7.12 -13.36 -15.23
C TRP A 241 6.48 -14.74 -15.31
N LEU A 242 7.08 -15.72 -14.64
CA LEU A 242 6.54 -17.07 -14.57
C LEU A 242 5.28 -17.11 -13.72
N LEU A 243 4.20 -17.61 -14.28
CA LEU A 243 2.95 -17.83 -13.55
C LEU A 243 3.04 -19.06 -12.65
N GLY A 244 2.23 -19.10 -11.60
CA GLY A 244 2.11 -20.27 -10.74
C GLY A 244 1.58 -21.51 -11.48
N ASN A 245 1.96 -22.69 -11.02
CA ASN A 245 1.40 -23.93 -11.53
C ASN A 245 1.29 -24.95 -10.37
N PRO A 246 0.09 -25.33 -9.91
CA PRO A 246 -1.21 -24.78 -10.36
C PRO A 246 -1.43 -23.33 -9.94
N ARG A 247 -2.31 -22.62 -10.63
CA ARG A 247 -2.80 -21.31 -10.20
C ARG A 247 -4.03 -21.47 -9.35
N GLU A 248 -4.03 -20.78 -8.20
CA GLU A 248 -5.12 -20.85 -7.25
C GLU A 248 -5.34 -19.48 -6.58
N VAL A 249 -6.52 -18.91 -6.78
CA VAL A 249 -6.91 -17.66 -6.14
C VAL A 249 -7.73 -17.98 -4.89
N ASN A 250 -7.14 -17.73 -3.72
CA ASN A 250 -7.79 -18.01 -2.45
C ASN A 250 -8.93 -17.01 -2.17
N PRO A 251 -10.19 -17.48 -1.97
CA PRO A 251 -11.34 -16.64 -1.67
C PRO A 251 -11.15 -15.70 -0.48
N ASP A 252 -10.45 -16.13 0.58
CA ASP A 252 -10.20 -15.30 1.75
C ASP A 252 -9.35 -14.05 1.45
N HIS A 253 -8.62 -14.08 0.33
CA HIS A 253 -7.82 -12.97 -0.16
C HIS A 253 -8.40 -12.34 -1.43
N CYS A 254 -9.60 -12.71 -1.82
CA CYS A 254 -10.31 -12.27 -3.02
C CYS A 254 -11.75 -11.81 -2.69
N SER A 255 -12.78 -12.58 -3.06
CA SER A 255 -14.19 -12.19 -2.89
C SER A 255 -14.58 -12.01 -1.42
N HIS A 256 -14.16 -12.91 -0.53
CA HIS A 256 -14.45 -12.79 0.91
C HIS A 256 -13.81 -11.52 1.50
N TYR A 257 -12.57 -11.22 1.12
CA TYR A 257 -11.91 -9.98 1.56
C TYR A 257 -12.67 -8.75 1.07
N VAL A 258 -13.04 -8.71 -0.21
CA VAL A 258 -13.74 -7.57 -0.82
C VAL A 258 -15.12 -7.40 -0.18
N ARG A 259 -15.91 -8.48 -0.04
CA ARG A 259 -17.20 -8.46 0.64
C ARG A 259 -17.09 -7.91 2.07
N LYS A 260 -16.08 -8.38 2.81
CA LYS A 260 -15.83 -7.91 4.17
C LYS A 260 -15.58 -6.41 4.23
N ILE A 261 -14.66 -5.87 3.42
CA ILE A 261 -14.30 -4.46 3.50
C ILE A 261 -15.42 -3.54 2.98
N ILE A 262 -16.19 -3.98 1.98
CA ILE A 262 -17.38 -3.27 1.51
C ILE A 262 -18.42 -3.21 2.63
N ASN A 263 -18.71 -4.33 3.29
CA ASN A 263 -19.70 -4.37 4.35
C ASN A 263 -19.28 -3.51 5.55
N GLU A 264 -17.99 -3.51 5.93
CA GLU A 264 -17.46 -2.57 6.92
C GLU A 264 -17.72 -1.10 6.53
N ARG A 265 -17.65 -0.77 5.24
CA ARG A 265 -17.92 0.59 4.74
C ARG A 265 -19.42 0.89 4.73
N ARG A 266 -20.24 -0.05 4.24
CA ARG A 266 -21.69 0.07 4.19
C ARG A 266 -22.29 0.26 5.58
N GLU A 267 -21.85 -0.54 6.54
CA GLU A 267 -22.25 -0.40 7.95
C GLU A 267 -21.88 0.98 8.52
N ALA A 268 -20.71 1.52 8.18
CA ALA A 268 -20.29 2.85 8.61
C ALA A 268 -21.09 4.00 8.00
N GLU A 269 -21.82 3.74 6.89
CA GLU A 269 -22.69 4.68 6.18
C GLU A 269 -24.18 4.32 6.36
N ASP A 270 -24.52 3.49 7.35
CA ASP A 270 -25.88 3.02 7.64
C ASP A 270 -26.57 2.30 6.48
N LEU A 271 -25.80 1.67 5.60
CA LEU A 271 -26.30 0.85 4.48
C LEU A 271 -26.35 -0.64 4.84
N THR A 272 -27.32 -1.36 4.28
CA THR A 272 -27.46 -2.81 4.48
C THR A 272 -26.25 -3.57 3.92
N PRO A 273 -25.65 -4.51 4.66
CA PRO A 273 -24.59 -5.37 4.15
C PRO A 273 -25.02 -6.17 2.91
N VAL A 274 -24.09 -6.38 1.99
CA VAL A 274 -24.30 -7.23 0.81
C VAL A 274 -23.98 -8.67 1.15
N ALA A 275 -24.92 -9.59 0.84
CA ALA A 275 -24.79 -11.03 1.08
C ALA A 275 -23.76 -11.69 0.16
#